data_8a2064acebcd86678f589a9334e8c16c
#
_entry.id   8a2064acebcd86678f589a9334e8c16c
#
_cell.length_a   1.000
_cell.length_b   1.000
_cell.length_c   1.000
_cell.angle_alpha   90.00
_cell.angle_beta   90.00
_cell.angle_gamma   90.00
#
_symmetry.space_group_name_H-M   'P 1'
#
loop_
_entity.id
_entity.type
_entity.pdbx_description
1 polymer ?
#
loop_
_entity_poly.entity_id
_entity_poly.type
_entity_poly.pdbx_seq_one_letter_code
_entity_poly.pdbx_strand_id
1 'polypeptide(L)'
;ISAVSMVSVPQTIFTGSTNSSGYKEGYDHAATPWITSGFTNTVLDTDNPSTGITIPLFKVHKIADGTQTNTDCKISILNLREPGDLDGEEQYSTFSLQIRKFGDTDKSPSILEQYDRLNLNPDSPNYIARAIGDRYGEWNEDRQKVIIYGDYPNKSRYIRLEMDAAVDNGAASPKLSPRGYDVILDPIYGPSGSGTD
;
A
#
# COMPACT_ATOMS: atom_id res chain seq x y z
N ILE A 1 -5.25 -10.81 -8.91
CA ILE A 1 -5.16 -10.63 -7.46
C ILE A 1 -6.53 -10.15 -6.99
N SER A 2 -7.08 -10.79 -5.97
CA SER A 2 -8.30 -10.36 -5.32
C SER A 2 -8.18 -8.91 -4.82
N ALA A 3 -9.26 -8.17 -4.87
CA ALA A 3 -9.28 -6.78 -4.41
C ALA A 3 -8.84 -6.70 -2.94
N VAL A 4 -7.90 -5.82 -2.66
CA VAL A 4 -7.45 -5.52 -1.30
C VAL A 4 -8.37 -4.44 -0.73
N SER A 5 -9.04 -4.75 0.38
CA SER A 5 -9.81 -3.76 1.11
C SER A 5 -8.87 -2.83 1.86
N MET A 6 -9.18 -1.54 1.83
CA MET A 6 -8.56 -0.60 2.75
C MET A 6 -9.15 -0.86 4.13
N VAL A 7 -8.30 -1.24 5.06
CA VAL A 7 -8.68 -1.43 6.45
C VAL A 7 -8.02 -0.34 7.26
N SER A 8 -8.80 0.52 7.93
CA SER A 8 -8.26 1.20 9.08
C SER A 8 -8.09 0.14 10.15
N VAL A 9 -6.97 0.10 10.81
CA VAL A 9 -6.83 -0.66 12.04
C VAL A 9 -7.99 -0.21 12.96
N PRO A 10 -8.89 -1.11 13.40
CA PRO A 10 -9.94 -0.73 14.31
C PRO A 10 -9.27 -0.20 15.55
N GLN A 11 -9.40 1.09 15.74
CA GLN A 11 -8.87 1.70 16.95
C GLN A 11 -9.64 1.17 18.13
N THR A 12 -8.88 0.70 19.08
CA THR A 12 -9.34 0.32 20.40
C THR A 12 -10.34 1.34 20.89
N ILE A 13 -11.56 0.87 21.09
CA ILE A 13 -12.65 1.58 21.70
C ILE A 13 -12.10 2.44 22.85
N PHE A 14 -12.37 3.71 22.80
CA PHE A 14 -12.06 4.69 23.83
C PHE A 14 -12.42 4.17 25.23
N THR A 15 -11.50 3.58 25.92
CA THR A 15 -11.57 3.43 27.34
C THR A 15 -10.95 4.67 27.97
N GLY A 16 -11.76 5.70 28.15
CA GLY A 16 -11.62 6.78 29.10
C GLY A 16 -10.23 7.37 29.42
N SER A 17 -9.27 7.27 28.51
CA SER A 17 -7.96 7.88 28.69
C SER A 17 -8.01 9.33 28.19
N THR A 18 -7.74 10.25 29.09
CA THR A 18 -7.67 11.69 28.84
C THR A 18 -6.46 12.15 28.00
N ASN A 19 -5.85 11.24 27.27
CA ASN A 19 -4.70 11.54 26.43
C ASN A 19 -5.15 12.05 25.05
N SER A 20 -4.74 13.26 24.73
CA SER A 20 -4.96 13.91 23.43
C SER A 20 -4.45 13.12 22.22
N SER A 21 -3.54 12.17 22.41
CA SER A 21 -3.06 11.28 21.36
C SER A 21 -4.15 10.36 20.80
N GLY A 22 -5.01 9.79 21.64
CA GLY A 22 -6.10 8.93 21.16
C GLY A 22 -7.16 9.65 20.33
N TYR A 23 -7.27 10.97 20.46
CA TYR A 23 -8.15 11.78 19.61
C TYR A 23 -7.59 11.95 18.20
N LYS A 24 -6.28 12.14 18.06
CA LYS A 24 -5.59 12.23 16.75
C LYS A 24 -5.68 10.92 15.97
N GLU A 25 -5.50 9.79 16.66
CA GLU A 25 -5.58 8.46 16.05
C GLU A 25 -6.96 8.13 15.48
N GLY A 26 -8.06 8.63 16.11
CA GLY A 26 -9.43 8.45 15.60
C GLY A 26 -9.74 9.19 14.31
N TYR A 27 -8.90 10.13 13.91
CA TYR A 27 -9.03 10.91 12.68
C TYR A 27 -8.01 10.51 11.60
N ASP A 28 -7.24 9.48 11.84
CA ASP A 28 -6.30 9.00 10.84
C ASP A 28 -7.01 8.48 9.59
N HIS A 29 -6.38 8.71 8.46
CA HIS A 29 -6.89 8.22 7.18
C HIS A 29 -6.67 6.71 7.04
N ALA A 30 -7.59 6.05 6.36
CA ALA A 30 -7.47 4.63 6.08
C ALA A 30 -6.28 4.33 5.15
N ALA A 31 -5.56 3.25 5.42
CA ALA A 31 -4.47 2.78 4.61
C ALA A 31 -4.57 1.28 4.34
N THR A 32 -3.96 0.82 3.27
CA THR A 32 -3.75 -0.62 3.05
C THR A 32 -2.57 -1.10 3.91
N PRO A 33 -2.45 -2.41 4.15
CA PRO A 33 -1.16 -3.01 4.47
C PRO A 33 -0.13 -2.68 3.38
N TRP A 34 1.16 -2.95 3.66
CA TRP A 34 2.17 -2.92 2.62
C TRP A 34 1.79 -3.89 1.49
N ILE A 35 1.71 -3.37 0.28
CA ILE A 35 1.61 -4.18 -0.92
C ILE A 35 3.02 -4.66 -1.24
N THR A 36 3.17 -5.98 -1.39
CA THR A 36 4.47 -6.64 -1.47
C THR A 36 4.67 -7.32 -2.82
N SER A 37 5.93 -7.64 -3.12
CA SER A 37 6.29 -8.40 -4.33
C SER A 37 5.81 -9.84 -4.34
N GLY A 38 5.20 -10.33 -3.25
CA GLY A 38 5.00 -11.75 -3.03
C GLY A 38 6.31 -12.47 -2.67
N PHE A 39 6.25 -13.78 -2.55
CA PHE A 39 7.44 -14.57 -2.23
C PHE A 39 8.44 -14.50 -3.39
N THR A 40 9.56 -13.84 -3.18
CA THR A 40 10.71 -13.93 -4.08
C THR A 40 11.65 -15.00 -3.52
N ASN A 41 11.79 -16.07 -4.27
CA ASN A 41 12.67 -17.19 -3.91
C ASN A 41 14.14 -16.86 -4.23
N THR A 42 14.62 -15.67 -3.89
CA THR A 42 15.94 -15.17 -4.31
C THR A 42 17.03 -15.25 -3.24
N VAL A 43 16.71 -15.69 -2.05
CA VAL A 43 17.74 -16.17 -1.11
C VAL A 43 17.58 -17.67 -0.98
N LEU A 44 18.33 -18.40 -1.79
CA LEU A 44 18.64 -19.79 -1.54
C LEU A 44 19.47 -19.86 -0.25
N ASP A 45 18.79 -19.78 0.88
CA ASP A 45 19.30 -20.40 2.08
C ASP A 45 19.20 -21.91 1.83
N THR A 46 20.36 -22.53 1.54
CA THR A 46 20.44 -23.95 1.26
C THR A 46 19.97 -24.81 2.44
N ASP A 47 19.88 -24.22 3.61
CA ASP A 47 19.47 -24.90 4.85
C ASP A 47 17.96 -24.73 5.15
N ASN A 48 17.27 -23.77 4.52
CA ASN A 48 15.84 -23.60 4.69
C ASN A 48 15.15 -23.02 3.42
N PRO A 49 14.81 -23.85 2.43
CA PRO A 49 14.24 -23.43 1.16
C PRO A 49 12.83 -22.83 1.23
N SER A 50 12.24 -22.75 2.43
CA SER A 50 10.88 -22.26 2.64
C SER A 50 10.82 -20.79 3.08
N THR A 51 11.94 -20.09 3.26
CA THR A 51 11.96 -18.71 3.72
C THR A 51 11.92 -17.78 2.51
N GLY A 52 10.74 -17.60 1.93
CA GLY A 52 10.53 -16.54 0.95
C GLY A 52 10.57 -15.18 1.62
N ILE A 53 11.36 -14.25 1.09
CA ILE A 53 11.37 -12.86 1.55
C ILE A 53 10.32 -12.10 0.75
N THR A 54 9.37 -11.49 1.43
CA THR A 54 8.47 -10.50 0.85
C THR A 54 9.11 -9.14 0.91
N ILE A 55 9.13 -8.43 -0.21
CA ILE A 55 9.68 -7.07 -0.28
C ILE A 55 8.51 -6.11 -0.31
N PRO A 56 8.42 -5.16 0.64
CA PRO A 56 7.41 -4.10 0.61
C PRO A 56 7.67 -3.21 -0.60
N LEU A 57 6.61 -2.77 -1.26
CA LEU A 57 6.69 -1.94 -2.46
C LEU A 57 6.06 -0.57 -2.21
N PHE A 58 4.82 -0.56 -1.79
CA PHE A 58 4.07 0.67 -1.49
C PHE A 58 2.85 0.39 -0.62
N LYS A 59 2.35 1.45 0.03
CA LYS A 59 1.04 1.50 0.67
C LYS A 59 0.13 2.47 -0.08
N VAL A 60 -1.15 2.24 0.05
CA VAL A 60 -2.17 3.14 -0.47
C VAL A 60 -2.91 3.76 0.69
N HIS A 61 -2.88 5.08 0.79
CA HIS A 61 -3.58 5.85 1.79
C HIS A 61 -4.80 6.54 1.19
N LYS A 62 -5.87 6.62 1.95
CA LYS A 62 -6.99 7.50 1.63
C LYS A 62 -6.57 8.95 1.81
N ILE A 63 -7.08 9.86 0.98
CA ILE A 63 -6.89 11.30 1.17
C ILE A 63 -7.87 11.85 2.20
N ALA A 64 -9.08 11.30 2.23
CA ALA A 64 -10.10 11.73 3.19
C ALA A 64 -9.93 11.00 4.53
N ASP A 65 -10.19 11.72 5.62
CA ASP A 65 -10.14 11.23 6.98
C ASP A 65 -11.49 10.62 7.42
N GLY A 66 -11.44 9.85 8.48
CA GLY A 66 -12.61 9.33 9.17
C GLY A 66 -12.91 7.86 8.89
N THR A 67 -13.67 7.25 9.80
CA THR A 67 -13.96 5.80 9.81
C THR A 67 -14.75 5.31 8.61
N GLN A 68 -15.57 6.16 7.99
CA GLN A 68 -16.33 5.80 6.80
C GLN A 68 -15.46 5.58 5.57
N THR A 69 -14.25 6.13 5.55
CA THR A 69 -13.34 6.01 4.41
C THR A 69 -12.90 4.57 4.14
N ASN A 70 -12.99 3.69 5.15
CA ASN A 70 -12.71 2.25 5.00
C ASN A 70 -13.71 1.51 4.12
N THR A 71 -14.93 2.00 4.05
CA THR A 71 -16.05 1.36 3.33
C THR A 71 -16.43 2.08 2.05
N ASP A 72 -15.71 3.13 1.68
CA ASP A 72 -15.98 3.89 0.46
C ASP A 72 -15.43 3.23 -0.79
N CYS A 73 -14.18 2.78 -0.72
CA CYS A 73 -13.50 2.20 -1.87
C CYS A 73 -12.56 1.06 -1.49
N LYS A 74 -12.21 0.29 -2.50
CA LYS A 74 -11.22 -0.79 -2.44
C LYS A 74 -10.28 -0.69 -3.63
N ILE A 75 -9.09 -1.26 -3.48
CA ILE A 75 -8.04 -1.26 -4.50
C ILE A 75 -7.99 -2.63 -5.18
N SER A 76 -7.91 -2.63 -6.50
CA SER A 76 -7.64 -3.82 -7.30
C SER A 76 -6.42 -3.62 -8.15
N ILE A 77 -5.51 -4.60 -8.13
CA ILE A 77 -4.32 -4.63 -8.98
C ILE A 77 -4.53 -5.70 -10.04
N LEU A 78 -4.35 -5.32 -11.29
CA LEU A 78 -4.69 -6.11 -12.47
C LEU A 78 -3.57 -6.04 -13.50
N ASN A 79 -3.67 -6.88 -14.53
CA ASN A 79 -2.80 -6.82 -15.71
C ASN A 79 -1.31 -6.84 -15.37
N LEU A 80 -0.93 -7.66 -14.39
CA LEU A 80 0.48 -7.87 -14.06
C LEU A 80 1.20 -8.47 -15.27
N ARG A 81 2.25 -7.78 -15.72
CA ARG A 81 3.12 -8.24 -16.79
C ARG A 81 4.56 -8.22 -16.30
N GLU A 82 5.24 -9.32 -16.51
CA GLU A 82 6.66 -9.41 -16.26
C GLU A 82 7.44 -8.65 -17.33
N PRO A 83 8.65 -8.17 -17.01
CA PRO A 83 9.49 -7.51 -18.00
C PRO A 83 9.80 -8.51 -19.12
N GLY A 84 9.61 -8.08 -20.37
CA GLY A 84 10.00 -8.89 -21.54
C GLY A 84 11.52 -8.84 -21.70
N ASP A 85 12.12 -9.96 -22.09
CA ASP A 85 13.50 -10.04 -22.57
C ASP A 85 13.56 -9.41 -23.98
N LEU A 86 13.57 -8.11 -24.07
CA LEU A 86 13.82 -7.40 -25.32
C LEU A 86 15.19 -6.73 -25.22
N ASP A 87 16.15 -7.32 -25.92
CA ASP A 87 17.44 -6.74 -26.31
C ASP A 87 18.16 -5.86 -25.26
N GLY A 88 18.53 -6.42 -24.11
CA GLY A 88 19.57 -5.85 -23.26
C GLY A 88 19.17 -4.67 -22.38
N GLU A 89 17.95 -4.18 -22.43
CA GLU A 89 17.42 -3.19 -21.50
C GLU A 89 16.57 -3.87 -20.43
N GLU A 90 16.93 -3.69 -19.17
CA GLU A 90 16.12 -4.15 -18.04
C GLU A 90 14.79 -3.40 -18.01
N GLN A 91 13.76 -4.03 -18.52
CA GLN A 91 12.41 -3.47 -18.45
C GLN A 91 11.77 -3.78 -17.11
N TYR A 92 11.08 -2.81 -16.56
CA TYR A 92 10.32 -2.97 -15.33
C TYR A 92 9.00 -3.71 -15.58
N SER A 93 8.59 -4.50 -14.60
CA SER A 93 7.25 -5.09 -14.55
C SER A 93 6.19 -4.00 -14.64
N THR A 94 5.09 -4.29 -15.33
CA THR A 94 3.97 -3.34 -15.45
C THR A 94 2.69 -3.93 -14.88
N PHE A 95 1.81 -3.05 -14.38
CA PHE A 95 0.51 -3.42 -13.82
C PHE A 95 -0.50 -2.28 -13.97
N SER A 96 -1.75 -2.58 -13.67
CA SER A 96 -2.83 -1.59 -13.60
C SER A 96 -3.38 -1.54 -12.17
N LEU A 97 -3.77 -0.35 -11.72
CA LEU A 97 -4.40 -0.13 -10.43
C LEU A 97 -5.78 0.48 -10.66
N GLN A 98 -6.80 -0.13 -10.06
CA GLN A 98 -8.17 0.37 -10.08
C GLN A 98 -8.64 0.71 -8.67
N ILE A 99 -9.27 1.86 -8.53
CA ILE A 99 -10.03 2.25 -7.36
C ILE A 99 -11.49 1.95 -7.66
N ARG A 100 -12.09 1.10 -6.85
CA ARG A 100 -13.44 0.60 -7.04
C ARG A 100 -14.33 0.93 -5.86
N LYS A 101 -15.64 1.03 -6.05
CA LYS A 101 -16.57 1.12 -4.92
C LYS A 101 -16.46 -0.11 -4.03
N PHE A 102 -16.49 0.08 -2.72
CA PHE A 102 -16.33 -1.00 -1.76
C PHE A 102 -17.35 -2.14 -1.93
N GLY A 103 -18.62 -1.79 -2.12
CA GLY A 103 -19.72 -2.74 -2.23
C GLY A 103 -19.88 -3.41 -3.60
N ASP A 104 -18.97 -3.17 -4.56
CA ASP A 104 -19.04 -3.82 -5.87
C ASP A 104 -18.58 -5.28 -5.83
N THR A 105 -18.84 -6.01 -6.90
CA THR A 105 -18.39 -7.39 -7.07
C THR A 105 -17.41 -7.50 -8.24
N ASP A 106 -16.59 -8.56 -8.27
CA ASP A 106 -15.66 -8.78 -9.38
C ASP A 106 -16.37 -9.09 -10.70
N LYS A 107 -17.62 -9.54 -10.66
CA LYS A 107 -18.46 -9.77 -11.85
C LYS A 107 -19.04 -8.46 -12.42
N SER A 108 -19.22 -7.46 -11.56
CA SER A 108 -19.76 -6.15 -11.93
C SER A 108 -19.00 -5.05 -11.22
N PRO A 109 -17.77 -4.75 -11.66
CA PRO A 109 -16.92 -3.76 -11.00
C PRO A 109 -17.45 -2.35 -11.24
N SER A 110 -17.51 -1.54 -10.18
CA SER A 110 -17.80 -0.12 -10.23
C SER A 110 -16.54 0.68 -10.05
N ILE A 111 -15.88 1.03 -11.15
CA ILE A 111 -14.60 1.69 -11.18
C ILE A 111 -14.78 3.19 -10.94
N LEU A 112 -14.07 3.74 -9.98
CA LEU A 112 -14.01 5.16 -9.67
C LEU A 112 -12.86 5.83 -10.42
N GLU A 113 -11.67 5.24 -10.35
CA GLU A 113 -10.48 5.66 -11.08
C GLU A 113 -9.70 4.43 -11.54
N GLN A 114 -8.98 4.58 -12.65
CA GLN A 114 -8.12 3.54 -13.21
C GLN A 114 -6.82 4.14 -13.71
N TYR A 115 -5.72 3.48 -13.39
CA TYR A 115 -4.38 3.80 -13.82
C TYR A 115 -3.76 2.59 -14.48
N ASP A 116 -3.38 2.71 -15.75
CA ASP A 116 -2.86 1.61 -16.55
C ASP A 116 -1.37 1.75 -16.81
N ARG A 117 -0.70 0.62 -17.04
CA ARG A 117 0.73 0.55 -17.39
C ARG A 117 1.63 1.23 -16.37
N LEU A 118 1.28 1.13 -15.09
CA LEU A 118 2.11 1.58 -14.00
C LEU A 118 3.35 0.70 -13.87
N ASN A 119 4.45 1.27 -13.41
CA ASN A 119 5.66 0.55 -13.07
C ASN A 119 6.29 1.08 -11.78
N LEU A 120 7.35 0.43 -11.32
CA LEU A 120 8.09 0.79 -10.11
C LEU A 120 9.44 1.47 -10.43
N ASN A 121 9.62 1.99 -11.64
CA ASN A 121 10.82 2.73 -12.04
C ASN A 121 10.67 4.22 -11.74
N PRO A 122 11.44 4.81 -10.80
CA PRO A 122 11.33 6.23 -10.45
C PRO A 122 11.59 7.18 -11.63
N ASP A 123 12.42 6.76 -12.59
CA ASP A 123 12.75 7.56 -13.77
C ASP A 123 11.67 7.52 -14.84
N SER A 124 10.74 6.59 -14.75
CA SER A 124 9.69 6.41 -15.74
C SER A 124 8.58 7.47 -15.62
N PRO A 125 8.01 7.93 -16.74
CA PRO A 125 6.79 8.75 -16.72
C PRO A 125 5.59 7.98 -16.15
N ASN A 126 5.61 6.64 -16.18
CA ASN A 126 4.56 5.77 -15.66
C ASN A 126 4.87 5.25 -14.24
N TYR A 127 5.84 5.86 -13.57
CA TYR A 127 6.11 5.56 -12.16
C TYR A 127 4.84 5.76 -11.32
N ILE A 128 4.50 4.76 -10.50
CA ILE A 128 3.23 4.74 -9.79
C ILE A 128 3.02 5.98 -8.92
N ALA A 129 4.04 6.45 -8.17
CA ALA A 129 3.93 7.64 -7.34
C ALA A 129 3.74 8.91 -8.20
N ARG A 130 4.38 8.99 -9.37
CA ARG A 130 4.20 10.10 -10.31
C ARG A 130 2.83 10.10 -10.97
N ALA A 131 2.27 8.92 -11.21
CA ALA A 131 0.97 8.76 -11.85
C ALA A 131 -0.21 9.07 -10.92
N ILE A 132 -0.11 8.72 -9.64
CA ILE A 132 -1.18 8.83 -8.65
C ILE A 132 -0.97 10.03 -7.72
N GLY A 133 0.24 10.14 -7.16
CA GLY A 133 0.65 11.16 -6.20
C GLY A 133 0.98 10.57 -4.83
N ASP A 134 1.89 11.22 -4.12
CA ASP A 134 2.38 10.82 -2.79
C ASP A 134 2.33 11.98 -1.78
N ARG A 135 1.87 13.17 -2.19
CA ARG A 135 1.88 14.35 -1.32
C ARG A 135 0.89 14.24 -0.19
N TYR A 136 1.35 14.63 1.01
CA TYR A 136 0.51 14.83 2.18
C TYR A 136 1.01 15.99 3.02
N GLY A 137 0.12 16.55 3.82
CA GLY A 137 0.43 17.63 4.75
C GLY A 137 0.39 17.11 6.18
N GLU A 138 1.39 17.45 6.97
CA GLU A 138 1.46 17.14 8.39
C GLU A 138 1.66 18.41 9.19
N TRP A 139 0.91 18.55 10.29
CA TRP A 139 1.07 19.68 11.19
C TRP A 139 2.34 19.55 12.01
N ASN A 140 3.24 20.52 11.89
CA ASN A 140 4.44 20.59 12.69
C ASN A 140 4.22 21.57 13.86
N GLU A 141 4.26 21.07 15.09
CA GLU A 141 4.00 21.87 16.30
C GLU A 141 5.10 22.90 16.57
N ASP A 142 6.35 22.58 16.30
CA ASP A 142 7.48 23.48 16.53
C ASP A 142 7.43 24.71 15.60
N ARG A 143 7.01 24.49 14.37
CA ARG A 143 6.93 25.52 13.35
C ARG A 143 5.54 26.14 13.21
N GLN A 144 4.55 25.60 13.90
CA GLN A 144 3.13 26.01 13.85
C GLN A 144 2.60 26.18 12.43
N LYS A 145 2.96 25.24 11.55
CA LYS A 145 2.53 25.22 10.16
C LYS A 145 2.41 23.81 9.62
N VAL A 146 1.62 23.66 8.58
CA VAL A 146 1.58 22.42 7.80
C VAL A 146 2.85 22.32 6.96
N ILE A 147 3.55 21.20 7.08
CA ILE A 147 4.67 20.82 6.22
C ILE A 147 4.15 19.84 5.20
N ILE A 148 4.48 20.07 3.95
CA ILE A 148 4.11 19.18 2.84
C ILE A 148 5.28 18.24 2.57
N TYR A 149 4.99 16.96 2.55
CA TYR A 149 5.89 15.86 2.20
C TYR A 149 5.45 15.24 0.89
N GLY A 150 6.35 14.49 0.24
CA GLY A 150 6.13 13.83 -1.05
C GLY A 150 6.54 14.69 -2.24
N ASP A 151 7.02 14.02 -3.28
CA ASP A 151 7.61 14.66 -4.46
C ASP A 151 6.57 14.92 -5.56
N TYR A 152 5.54 14.08 -5.64
CA TYR A 152 4.57 14.10 -6.73
C TYR A 152 3.21 14.60 -6.27
N PRO A 153 2.64 15.59 -6.98
CA PRO A 153 1.31 16.12 -6.65
C PRO A 153 0.23 15.03 -6.82
N ASN A 154 -0.73 15.01 -5.90
CA ASN A 154 -1.84 14.08 -5.96
C ASN A 154 -2.73 14.37 -7.17
N LYS A 155 -2.84 13.39 -8.05
CA LYS A 155 -3.73 13.41 -9.23
C LYS A 155 -5.02 12.63 -8.95
N SER A 156 -4.93 11.62 -8.09
CA SER A 156 -6.12 10.92 -7.60
C SER A 156 -6.92 11.80 -6.64
N ARG A 157 -8.25 11.65 -6.69
CA ARG A 157 -9.17 12.30 -5.73
C ARG A 157 -9.39 11.47 -4.48
N TYR A 158 -9.02 10.19 -4.50
CA TYR A 158 -9.36 9.24 -3.45
C TYR A 158 -8.17 8.78 -2.65
N ILE A 159 -7.01 8.66 -3.28
CA ILE A 159 -5.85 8.01 -2.69
C ILE A 159 -4.56 8.79 -2.93
N ARG A 160 -3.61 8.56 -2.06
CA ARG A 160 -2.19 8.87 -2.23
C ARG A 160 -1.35 7.64 -1.95
N LEU A 161 -0.11 7.66 -2.35
CA LEU A 161 0.82 6.56 -2.11
C LEU A 161 1.85 6.90 -1.04
N GLU A 162 2.36 5.86 -0.41
CA GLU A 162 3.58 5.86 0.37
C GLU A 162 4.48 4.78 -0.23
N MET A 163 5.63 5.18 -0.75
CA MET A 163 6.55 4.26 -1.40
C MET A 163 7.55 3.69 -0.40
N ASP A 164 7.96 2.44 -0.60
CA ASP A 164 9.11 1.90 0.11
C ASP A 164 10.39 2.60 -0.37
N ALA A 165 11.31 2.88 0.55
CA ALA A 165 12.53 3.61 0.25
C ALA A 165 13.42 2.93 -0.79
N ALA A 166 13.45 1.61 -0.84
CA ALA A 166 14.23 0.88 -1.84
C ALA A 166 13.63 1.02 -3.24
N VAL A 167 12.30 1.12 -3.34
CA VAL A 167 11.61 1.36 -4.62
C VAL A 167 11.83 2.80 -5.07
N ASP A 168 11.64 3.75 -4.16
CA ASP A 168 11.72 5.19 -4.47
C ASP A 168 13.14 5.63 -4.89
N ASN A 169 14.16 5.00 -4.31
CA ASN A 169 15.56 5.22 -4.67
C ASN A 169 16.03 4.42 -5.89
N GLY A 170 15.17 3.65 -6.54
CA GLY A 170 15.54 2.82 -7.68
C GLY A 170 16.42 1.61 -7.35
N ALA A 171 16.57 1.28 -6.06
CA ALA A 171 17.37 0.11 -5.63
C ALA A 171 16.59 -1.21 -5.76
N ALA A 172 15.30 -1.14 -5.97
CA ALA A 172 14.46 -2.32 -6.14
C ALA A 172 14.65 -2.98 -7.50
N SER A 173 14.64 -4.31 -7.53
CA SER A 173 14.80 -5.05 -8.79
C SER A 173 13.67 -4.72 -9.79
N PRO A 174 13.99 -4.53 -11.07
CA PRO A 174 12.99 -4.29 -12.13
C PRO A 174 11.93 -5.39 -12.27
N LYS A 175 12.25 -6.61 -11.82
CA LYS A 175 11.34 -7.77 -11.90
C LYS A 175 10.27 -7.80 -10.81
N LEU A 176 10.36 -6.91 -9.82
CA LEU A 176 9.36 -6.86 -8.75
C LEU A 176 8.02 -6.38 -9.29
N SER A 177 6.96 -7.01 -8.84
CA SER A 177 5.59 -6.65 -9.16
C SER A 177 4.68 -6.87 -7.95
N PRO A 178 3.61 -6.10 -7.79
CA PRO A 178 2.72 -6.20 -6.64
C PRO A 178 1.89 -7.48 -6.71
N ARG A 179 2.32 -8.51 -6.01
CA ARG A 179 1.70 -9.86 -6.02
C ARG A 179 1.05 -10.26 -4.71
N GLY A 180 1.30 -9.54 -3.65
CA GLY A 180 0.79 -9.84 -2.32
C GLY A 180 0.63 -8.60 -1.46
N TYR A 181 0.26 -8.81 -0.23
CA TYR A 181 0.20 -7.80 0.82
C TYR A 181 0.56 -8.43 2.15
N ASP A 182 1.14 -7.64 3.04
CA ASP A 182 1.42 -8.11 4.39
C ASP A 182 0.12 -8.33 5.14
N VAL A 183 0.03 -9.48 5.79
CA VAL A 183 -1.08 -9.73 6.71
C VAL A 183 -0.79 -8.94 7.99
N ILE A 184 -1.65 -7.98 8.29
CA ILE A 184 -1.63 -7.36 9.62
C ILE A 184 -2.15 -8.42 10.58
N LEU A 185 -1.22 -9.05 11.30
CA LEU A 185 -1.59 -9.90 12.43
C LEU A 185 -2.07 -8.96 13.52
N ASP A 186 -3.38 -8.93 13.73
CA ASP A 186 -3.97 -8.20 14.83
C ASP A 186 -3.39 -8.80 16.13
N PRO A 187 -2.67 -8.02 16.95
CA PRO A 187 -2.10 -8.52 18.19
C PRO A 187 -3.15 -9.02 19.20
N ILE A 188 -4.44 -8.75 18.95
CA ILE A 188 -5.56 -9.21 19.77
C ILE A 188 -5.90 -10.69 19.52
N TYR A 189 -5.52 -11.25 18.37
CA TYR A 189 -5.71 -12.66 18.04
C TYR A 189 -4.42 -13.49 18.08
N GLY A 190 -3.49 -13.12 18.95
CA GLY A 190 -2.42 -14.05 19.29
C GLY A 190 -3.03 -15.36 19.78
N PRO A 191 -2.49 -16.54 19.41
CA PRO A 191 -3.02 -17.79 19.92
C PRO A 191 -3.02 -17.73 21.45
N SER A 192 -4.18 -17.86 22.02
CA SER A 192 -4.36 -17.99 23.45
C SER A 192 -3.46 -19.13 23.90
N GLY A 193 -2.42 -18.81 24.67
CA GLY A 193 -1.47 -19.79 25.11
C GLY A 193 -2.19 -20.94 25.77
N SER A 194 -1.99 -22.14 25.26
CA SER A 194 -2.43 -23.35 25.92
C SER A 194 -1.74 -23.39 27.28
N GLY A 195 -2.51 -23.20 28.32
CA GLY A 195 -2.04 -23.53 29.66
C GLY A 195 -1.63 -25.00 29.67
N THR A 196 -0.40 -25.24 30.01
CA THR A 196 0.06 -26.55 30.41
C THR A 196 -0.40 -26.77 31.84
N ASP A 197 -1.29 -27.74 32.04
CA ASP A 197 -1.41 -28.47 33.28
C ASP A 197 -0.24 -29.46 33.40
#